data_39a1c8a7eb3eb1292b93fb0f81b33375
#
_entry.id   39a1c8a7eb3eb1292b93fb0f81b33375
#
_cell.length_a   1.000
_cell.length_b   1.000
_cell.length_c   1.000
_cell.angle_alpha   90.00
_cell.angle_beta   90.00
_cell.angle_gamma   90.00
#
_symmetry.space_group_name_H-M   'P 1'
#
loop_
_entity.id
_entity.type
_entity.pdbx_description
1 polymer ?
#
loop_
_entity_poly.entity_id
_entity_poly.type
_entity_poly.pdbx_seq_one_letter_code
_entity_poly.pdbx_strand_id
1 'polypeptide(L)'
;VDYNSLFMKKEHEDPLATLQQRYPIRYHNPSRVPVQLLIAGNKLRIRFFVRYGKNMLENFPGTDVTYADIAESGIRKNWGGLYYFPWLADDGFERAHAKANVRILDNNEDPSEEEISPLQPSVRVTVEFVRFGSSTAASGFPKQQFYRVKLTGGSFFPAHVISPPWRWYWGFFRTLQLESLHLNWCRNHPGIITLQKEQDRYTFQQIAAHETGHLLGLGDAYGASYRFFYEAPGTGSFMMCHNRKVQSAELEMVFHSHMTNHMQYFPRKFHYETFISGLRREYQLQFHALAKNDRNRH
;
A
#
# COMPACT_ATOMS: atom_id res chain seq x y z
N VAL A 1 41.74 -14.59 -36.75
CA VAL A 1 40.86 -14.81 -35.60
C VAL A 1 39.93 -13.62 -35.54
N ASP A 2 38.69 -13.86 -35.91
CA ASP A 2 37.66 -12.81 -36.07
C ASP A 2 37.12 -12.47 -34.65
N TYR A 3 37.55 -11.30 -34.14
CA TYR A 3 37.16 -10.80 -32.82
C TYR A 3 35.72 -10.27 -32.79
N ASN A 4 35.01 -10.27 -33.92
CA ASN A 4 33.62 -9.76 -34.02
C ASN A 4 32.56 -10.77 -33.62
N SER A 5 32.94 -12.06 -33.38
CA SER A 5 31.97 -13.07 -32.96
C SER A 5 31.80 -13.19 -31.45
N LEU A 6 32.54 -12.41 -30.64
CA LEU A 6 32.48 -12.46 -29.16
C LEU A 6 31.55 -11.43 -28.56
N PHE A 7 31.01 -10.51 -29.38
CA PHE A 7 29.90 -9.64 -28.94
C PHE A 7 28.58 -10.20 -29.49
N MET A 8 28.26 -11.43 -29.21
CA MET A 8 26.86 -11.82 -29.19
C MET A 8 26.15 -10.83 -28.28
N LYS A 9 25.29 -9.99 -28.90
CA LYS A 9 24.32 -9.20 -28.16
C LYS A 9 23.63 -10.14 -27.17
N LYS A 10 24.01 -10.03 -25.89
CA LYS A 10 23.12 -10.46 -24.82
C LYS A 10 21.86 -9.65 -25.08
N GLU A 11 20.82 -10.26 -25.62
CA GLU A 11 19.50 -9.66 -25.68
C GLU A 11 19.26 -9.16 -24.26
N HIS A 12 19.07 -7.87 -24.11
CA HIS A 12 18.63 -7.30 -22.83
C HIS A 12 17.30 -7.99 -22.54
N GLU A 13 17.35 -9.00 -21.66
CA GLU A 13 16.13 -9.60 -21.13
C GLU A 13 15.30 -8.45 -20.61
N ASP A 14 14.09 -8.32 -21.12
CA ASP A 14 13.14 -7.30 -20.66
C ASP A 14 13.03 -7.47 -19.13
N PRO A 15 13.42 -6.45 -18.32
CA PRO A 15 13.34 -6.53 -16.87
C PRO A 15 11.99 -7.02 -16.35
N LEU A 16 10.96 -6.90 -17.16
CA LEU A 16 9.61 -7.32 -16.84
C LEU A 16 9.26 -8.74 -17.20
N ALA A 17 9.96 -9.36 -18.14
CA ALA A 17 9.90 -10.80 -18.30
C ALA A 17 10.36 -11.46 -16.99
N THR A 18 11.40 -10.94 -16.38
CA THR A 18 11.91 -11.38 -15.07
C THR A 18 10.91 -11.11 -13.93
N LEU A 19 10.25 -9.95 -13.89
CA LEU A 19 9.22 -9.64 -12.91
C LEU A 19 8.04 -10.62 -13.03
N GLN A 20 7.55 -10.84 -14.24
CA GLN A 20 6.43 -11.75 -14.48
C GLN A 20 6.79 -13.22 -14.22
N GLN A 21 8.00 -13.63 -14.51
CA GLN A 21 8.51 -14.97 -14.21
C GLN A 21 8.67 -15.18 -12.70
N ARG A 22 9.25 -14.19 -12.01
CA ARG A 22 9.45 -14.24 -10.55
C ARG A 22 8.12 -14.18 -9.79
N TYR A 23 7.16 -13.40 -10.28
CA TYR A 23 5.85 -13.21 -9.64
C TYR A 23 4.72 -13.54 -10.63
N PRO A 24 4.41 -14.82 -10.88
CA PRO A 24 3.36 -15.24 -11.81
C PRO A 24 1.98 -15.02 -11.20
N ILE A 25 1.55 -13.75 -11.15
CA ILE A 25 0.25 -13.38 -10.60
C ILE A 25 -0.83 -13.72 -11.62
N ARG A 26 -1.66 -14.71 -11.27
CA ARG A 26 -2.80 -15.16 -12.07
C ARG A 26 -4.09 -15.09 -11.26
N TYR A 27 -5.13 -14.54 -11.87
CA TYR A 27 -6.46 -14.47 -11.29
C TYR A 27 -7.38 -15.46 -12.00
N HIS A 28 -7.82 -16.53 -11.32
CA HIS A 28 -8.78 -17.49 -11.90
C HIS A 28 -10.11 -16.83 -12.24
N ASN A 29 -10.55 -15.89 -11.41
CA ASN A 29 -11.76 -15.12 -11.64
C ASN A 29 -11.48 -13.64 -11.39
N PRO A 30 -10.98 -12.90 -12.39
CA PRO A 30 -10.63 -11.48 -12.23
C PRO A 30 -11.80 -10.62 -11.76
N SER A 31 -13.05 -10.95 -12.14
CA SER A 31 -14.23 -10.18 -11.74
C SER A 31 -14.51 -10.23 -10.24
N ARG A 32 -13.98 -11.21 -9.51
CA ARG A 32 -14.07 -11.30 -8.05
C ARG A 32 -12.90 -10.63 -7.31
N VAL A 33 -11.92 -10.10 -8.02
CA VAL A 33 -10.74 -9.47 -7.43
C VAL A 33 -10.86 -7.97 -7.59
N PRO A 34 -11.21 -7.22 -6.52
CA PRO A 34 -11.43 -5.79 -6.60
C PRO A 34 -10.14 -4.95 -6.66
N VAL A 35 -8.99 -5.55 -6.40
CA VAL A 35 -7.68 -4.92 -6.57
C VAL A 35 -6.81 -5.84 -7.42
N GLN A 36 -6.40 -5.36 -8.60
CA GLN A 36 -5.66 -6.17 -9.58
C GLN A 36 -4.32 -5.57 -9.89
N LEU A 37 -3.30 -6.42 -9.94
CA LEU A 37 -1.97 -6.10 -10.44
C LEU A 37 -1.86 -6.60 -11.88
N LEU A 38 -1.63 -5.69 -12.82
CA LEU A 38 -1.52 -5.97 -14.25
C LEU A 38 -0.13 -5.60 -14.72
N ILE A 39 0.63 -6.60 -15.13
CA ILE A 39 2.00 -6.44 -15.63
C ILE A 39 1.95 -6.44 -17.17
N ALA A 40 2.52 -5.43 -17.81
CA ALA A 40 2.60 -5.32 -19.25
C ALA A 40 3.88 -4.57 -19.68
N GLY A 41 4.82 -5.26 -20.30
CA GLY A 41 6.12 -4.71 -20.62
C GLY A 41 6.81 -4.13 -19.38
N ASN A 42 7.37 -2.95 -19.41
CA ASN A 42 8.01 -2.26 -18.28
C ASN A 42 7.02 -1.48 -17.37
N LYS A 43 5.75 -1.83 -17.38
CA LYS A 43 4.71 -1.14 -16.64
C LYS A 43 3.96 -2.10 -15.74
N LEU A 44 3.84 -1.74 -14.46
CA LEU A 44 2.90 -2.33 -13.53
C LEU A 44 1.70 -1.38 -13.39
N ARG A 45 0.51 -1.88 -13.61
CA ARG A 45 -0.72 -1.14 -13.32
C ARG A 45 -1.42 -1.77 -12.14
N ILE A 46 -1.67 -0.97 -11.11
CA ILE A 46 -2.51 -1.34 -9.96
C ILE A 46 -3.91 -0.79 -10.25
N ARG A 47 -4.88 -1.67 -10.46
CA ARG A 47 -6.26 -1.28 -10.75
C ARG A 47 -7.15 -1.53 -9.54
N PHE A 48 -7.86 -0.50 -9.12
CA PHE A 48 -8.78 -0.50 -7.99
C PHE A 48 -10.23 -0.39 -8.47
N PHE A 49 -11.07 -1.38 -8.17
CA PHE A 49 -12.50 -1.31 -8.35
C PHE A 49 -13.15 -0.88 -7.04
N VAL A 50 -13.56 0.38 -6.93
CA VAL A 50 -13.94 1.01 -5.68
C VAL A 50 -15.38 1.48 -5.66
N ARG A 51 -16.06 1.28 -4.50
CA ARG A 51 -17.36 1.87 -4.19
C ARG A 51 -17.21 2.80 -3.01
N TYR A 52 -17.38 4.08 -3.24
CA TYR A 52 -17.37 5.10 -2.21
C TYR A 52 -18.69 5.19 -1.47
N GLY A 53 -18.63 5.36 -0.15
CA GLY A 53 -19.78 5.75 0.67
C GLY A 53 -20.19 7.20 0.38
N LYS A 54 -21.43 7.56 0.71
CA LYS A 54 -21.98 8.91 0.42
C LYS A 54 -21.07 10.04 0.92
N ASN A 55 -20.59 9.95 2.14
CA ASN A 55 -19.75 10.97 2.76
C ASN A 55 -18.38 11.15 2.06
N MET A 56 -17.86 10.13 1.37
CA MET A 56 -16.65 10.24 0.56
C MET A 56 -16.83 11.10 -0.69
N LEU A 57 -18.07 11.30 -1.13
CA LEU A 57 -18.43 12.13 -2.28
C LEU A 57 -18.77 13.56 -1.88
N GLU A 58 -18.72 13.90 -0.59
CA GLU A 58 -18.82 15.28 -0.10
C GLU A 58 -17.52 16.03 -0.42
N ASN A 59 -17.64 17.35 -0.61
CA ASN A 59 -16.47 18.20 -0.82
C ASN A 59 -15.61 18.27 0.44
N PHE A 60 -14.30 18.27 0.23
CA PHE A 60 -13.34 18.52 1.29
C PHE A 60 -13.45 19.98 1.74
N PRO A 61 -13.36 20.27 3.04
CA PRO A 61 -13.52 21.64 3.55
C PRO A 61 -12.69 22.67 2.80
N GLY A 62 -13.35 23.74 2.33
CA GLY A 62 -12.71 24.84 1.62
C GLY A 62 -12.28 24.52 0.18
N THR A 63 -12.78 23.44 -0.42
CA THR A 63 -12.42 23.05 -1.81
C THR A 63 -13.63 22.55 -2.58
N ASP A 64 -13.53 22.52 -3.92
CA ASP A 64 -14.51 21.90 -4.82
C ASP A 64 -14.20 20.42 -5.11
N VAL A 65 -13.21 19.86 -4.42
CA VAL A 65 -12.71 18.47 -4.64
C VAL A 65 -13.27 17.58 -3.55
N THR A 66 -13.76 16.38 -3.91
CA THR A 66 -14.33 15.45 -2.94
C THR A 66 -13.23 14.75 -2.12
N TYR A 67 -13.60 14.20 -0.95
CA TYR A 67 -12.72 13.34 -0.17
C TYR A 67 -12.24 12.14 -0.99
N ALA A 68 -13.08 11.60 -1.88
CA ALA A 68 -12.69 10.50 -2.77
C ALA A 68 -11.57 10.92 -3.74
N ASP A 69 -11.66 12.10 -4.34
CA ASP A 69 -10.64 12.60 -5.26
C ASP A 69 -9.32 12.85 -4.57
N ILE A 70 -9.36 13.39 -3.33
CA ILE A 70 -8.16 13.62 -2.52
C ILE A 70 -7.51 12.29 -2.13
N ALA A 71 -8.30 11.29 -1.70
CA ALA A 71 -7.80 9.97 -1.38
C ALA A 71 -7.12 9.32 -2.60
N GLU A 72 -7.79 9.31 -3.76
CA GLU A 72 -7.22 8.78 -5.00
C GLU A 72 -5.93 9.50 -5.41
N SER A 73 -5.90 10.83 -5.28
CA SER A 73 -4.69 11.62 -5.55
C SER A 73 -3.54 11.20 -4.65
N GLY A 74 -3.78 11.06 -3.33
CA GLY A 74 -2.78 10.58 -2.37
C GLY A 74 -2.28 9.17 -2.70
N ILE A 75 -3.19 8.26 -3.05
CA ILE A 75 -2.83 6.89 -3.42
C ILE A 75 -2.01 6.88 -4.71
N ARG A 76 -2.41 7.64 -5.75
CA ARG A 76 -1.64 7.73 -7.01
C ARG A 76 -0.24 8.29 -6.77
N LYS A 77 -0.13 9.34 -5.94
CA LYS A 77 1.15 9.98 -5.63
C LYS A 77 2.12 9.04 -4.90
N ASN A 78 1.62 8.24 -3.96
CA ASN A 78 2.47 7.43 -3.09
C ASN A 78 2.74 6.02 -3.65
N TRP A 79 1.77 5.39 -4.32
CA TRP A 79 1.90 4.05 -4.91
C TRP A 79 2.33 4.07 -6.38
N GLY A 80 2.15 5.18 -7.08
CA GLY A 80 2.63 5.39 -8.45
C GLY A 80 4.06 5.90 -8.47
N GLY A 81 4.72 5.75 -9.62
CA GLY A 81 6.08 6.25 -9.85
C GLY A 81 7.03 5.21 -10.43
N LEU A 82 8.32 5.50 -10.34
CA LEU A 82 9.38 4.60 -10.75
C LEU A 82 9.98 3.93 -9.52
N TYR A 83 10.12 2.60 -9.60
CA TYR A 83 10.66 1.77 -8.54
C TYR A 83 11.84 0.98 -9.05
N TYR A 84 12.94 1.07 -8.33
CA TYR A 84 14.15 0.30 -8.61
C TYR A 84 14.11 -1.02 -7.83
N PHE A 85 14.39 -2.12 -8.52
CA PHE A 85 14.52 -3.44 -7.90
C PHE A 85 15.93 -3.97 -8.12
N PRO A 86 16.79 -4.04 -7.08
CA PRO A 86 18.18 -4.47 -7.20
C PRO A 86 18.35 -5.84 -7.86
N TRP A 87 17.42 -6.75 -7.66
CA TRP A 87 17.44 -8.09 -8.22
C TRP A 87 17.07 -8.17 -9.71
N LEU A 88 16.61 -7.07 -10.33
CA LEU A 88 16.46 -6.95 -11.78
C LEU A 88 17.78 -6.55 -12.45
N ALA A 89 18.75 -6.06 -11.69
CA ALA A 89 20.08 -5.80 -12.22
C ALA A 89 20.82 -7.15 -12.40
N ASP A 90 21.38 -7.38 -13.57
CA ASP A 90 22.15 -8.59 -13.86
C ASP A 90 23.28 -8.76 -12.84
N ASP A 91 23.55 -10.01 -12.39
CA ASP A 91 24.53 -10.39 -11.36
C ASP A 91 25.97 -9.88 -11.61
N GLY A 92 26.28 -9.36 -12.79
CA GLY A 92 27.58 -8.78 -13.16
C GLY A 92 27.76 -7.29 -12.84
N PHE A 93 26.65 -6.56 -12.54
CA PHE A 93 26.72 -5.12 -12.24
C PHE A 93 26.82 -4.79 -10.75
N GLU A 94 26.88 -5.79 -9.96
CA GLU A 94 26.35 -5.91 -8.63
C GLU A 94 27.06 -5.26 -7.49
N ARG A 95 28.29 -5.02 -7.50
CA ARG A 95 28.97 -4.72 -6.21
C ARG A 95 29.64 -3.36 -6.13
N ALA A 96 29.92 -2.77 -7.25
CA ALA A 96 30.67 -1.50 -7.27
C ALA A 96 29.79 -0.26 -7.00
N HIS A 97 28.50 -0.31 -7.28
CA HIS A 97 27.60 0.87 -7.25
C HIS A 97 26.54 0.85 -6.14
N ALA A 98 26.30 -0.25 -5.47
CA ALA A 98 25.34 -0.33 -4.35
C ALA A 98 25.75 0.52 -3.13
N LYS A 99 27.01 0.95 -3.04
CA LYS A 99 27.49 1.86 -1.99
C LYS A 99 27.40 3.34 -2.31
N ALA A 100 27.10 3.71 -3.55
CA ALA A 100 27.27 5.11 -3.99
C ALA A 100 26.02 5.95 -4.05
N ASN A 101 24.79 5.40 -4.13
CA ASN A 101 23.61 6.20 -4.42
C ASN A 101 22.35 5.83 -3.61
N VAL A 102 22.47 5.77 -2.29
CA VAL A 102 21.33 6.17 -1.45
C VAL A 102 21.42 7.68 -1.27
N ARG A 103 21.19 8.44 -2.31
CA ARG A 103 20.77 9.82 -2.20
C ARG A 103 19.31 9.80 -1.81
N ILE A 104 19.05 10.11 -0.56
CA ILE A 104 17.76 10.58 -0.09
C ILE A 104 17.45 11.83 -0.92
N LEU A 105 16.56 11.70 -1.91
CA LEU A 105 16.03 12.85 -2.61
C LEU A 105 15.12 13.57 -1.63
N ASP A 106 15.57 14.73 -1.18
CA ASP A 106 14.82 15.66 -0.35
C ASP A 106 13.54 16.09 -1.08
N ASN A 107 12.49 16.11 -0.33
CA ASN A 107 11.07 16.09 -0.71
C ASN A 107 10.56 17.43 -1.21
N ASN A 108 10.87 17.97 -2.34
CA ASN A 108 10.02 19.07 -2.85
C ASN A 108 10.14 19.39 -4.35
N GLU A 109 10.87 18.61 -5.11
CA GLU A 109 10.92 18.85 -6.55
C GLU A 109 10.27 17.68 -7.30
N ASP A 110 9.30 18.02 -8.14
CA ASP A 110 8.77 17.11 -9.15
C ASP A 110 9.98 16.66 -10.00
N PRO A 111 10.31 15.36 -10.07
CA PRO A 111 11.46 14.94 -10.85
C PRO A 111 11.17 15.26 -12.32
N SER A 112 11.87 16.26 -12.85
CA SER A 112 11.90 16.51 -14.28
C SER A 112 12.32 15.21 -14.96
N GLU A 113 11.69 14.88 -16.08
CA GLU A 113 11.84 13.61 -16.80
C GLU A 113 13.28 13.32 -17.31
N GLU A 114 14.25 14.18 -17.03
CA GLU A 114 15.58 14.19 -17.67
C GLU A 114 16.72 13.53 -16.89
N GLU A 115 16.53 13.13 -15.62
CA GLU A 115 17.66 12.59 -14.82
C GLU A 115 17.63 11.08 -14.54
N ILE A 116 16.87 10.31 -15.28
CA ILE A 116 16.90 8.85 -15.10
C ILE A 116 17.96 8.28 -16.03
N SER A 117 19.10 7.93 -15.46
CA SER A 117 20.11 7.15 -16.18
C SER A 117 19.44 5.94 -16.85
N PRO A 118 19.60 5.78 -18.18
CA PRO A 118 18.90 4.73 -18.95
C PRO A 118 19.31 3.31 -18.61
N LEU A 119 20.17 3.12 -17.61
CA LEU A 119 20.80 1.85 -17.25
C LEU A 119 20.23 1.20 -15.97
N GLN A 120 19.30 1.84 -15.24
CA GLN A 120 18.76 1.21 -14.04
C GLN A 120 17.46 0.45 -14.33
N PRO A 121 17.38 -0.85 -13.97
CA PRO A 121 16.18 -1.65 -14.15
C PRO A 121 15.06 -1.15 -13.24
N SER A 122 14.22 -0.29 -13.77
CA SER A 122 13.11 0.33 -13.06
C SER A 122 11.77 -0.09 -13.63
N VAL A 123 10.79 -0.25 -12.75
CA VAL A 123 9.40 -0.56 -13.09
C VAL A 123 8.55 0.68 -12.89
N ARG A 124 7.88 1.13 -13.95
CA ARG A 124 6.89 2.21 -13.83
C ARG A 124 5.57 1.67 -13.30
N VAL A 125 5.17 2.16 -12.12
CA VAL A 125 3.90 1.82 -11.50
C VAL A 125 2.87 2.91 -11.79
N THR A 126 1.70 2.51 -12.28
CA THR A 126 0.54 3.39 -12.47
C THR A 126 -0.64 2.89 -11.64
N VAL A 127 -1.43 3.82 -11.11
CA VAL A 127 -2.61 3.52 -10.29
C VAL A 127 -3.86 4.00 -11.01
N GLU A 128 -4.80 3.09 -11.22
CA GLU A 128 -6.07 3.32 -11.90
C GLU A 128 -7.25 3.04 -10.96
N PHE A 129 -8.23 3.93 -10.94
CA PHE A 129 -9.48 3.73 -10.20
C PHE A 129 -10.67 3.59 -11.14
N VAL A 130 -11.46 2.54 -10.93
CA VAL A 130 -12.75 2.32 -11.57
C VAL A 130 -13.82 2.46 -10.49
N ARG A 131 -14.56 3.57 -10.51
CA ARG A 131 -15.59 3.87 -9.51
C ARG A 131 -16.90 3.17 -9.86
N PHE A 132 -17.54 2.57 -8.86
CA PHE A 132 -18.88 2.01 -9.03
C PHE A 132 -19.88 3.10 -9.47
N GLY A 133 -20.68 2.80 -10.48
CA GLY A 133 -21.66 3.75 -11.02
C GLY A 133 -21.11 4.73 -12.07
N SER A 134 -19.80 4.70 -12.38
CA SER A 134 -19.27 5.43 -13.53
C SER A 134 -19.67 4.74 -14.84
N SER A 135 -19.73 5.52 -15.93
CA SER A 135 -20.02 4.98 -17.26
C SER A 135 -19.05 3.86 -17.67
N THR A 136 -17.78 4.00 -17.29
CA THR A 136 -16.74 3.00 -17.53
C THR A 136 -17.02 1.69 -16.78
N ALA A 137 -17.48 1.75 -15.53
CA ALA A 137 -17.84 0.57 -14.76
C ALA A 137 -19.09 -0.13 -15.32
N ALA A 138 -20.07 0.65 -15.75
CA ALA A 138 -21.33 0.09 -16.28
C ALA A 138 -21.14 -0.63 -17.62
N SER A 139 -20.27 -0.11 -18.50
CA SER A 139 -20.07 -0.66 -19.85
C SER A 139 -18.97 -1.73 -19.91
N GLY A 140 -17.92 -1.59 -19.10
CA GLY A 140 -16.72 -2.46 -19.20
C GLY A 140 -16.65 -3.63 -18.22
N PHE A 141 -17.33 -3.53 -17.07
CA PHE A 141 -17.15 -4.50 -15.96
C PHE A 141 -18.45 -4.88 -15.27
N PRO A 142 -19.44 -5.47 -15.97
CA PRO A 142 -20.79 -5.67 -15.44
C PRO A 142 -20.88 -6.63 -14.25
N LYS A 143 -19.91 -7.52 -14.07
CA LYS A 143 -19.86 -8.51 -12.97
C LYS A 143 -18.74 -8.25 -11.96
N GLN A 144 -18.07 -7.09 -12.06
CA GLN A 144 -16.92 -6.81 -11.23
C GLN A 144 -17.30 -6.59 -9.77
N GLN A 145 -16.55 -7.19 -8.86
CA GLN A 145 -16.62 -6.92 -7.43
C GLN A 145 -15.88 -5.62 -7.10
N PHE A 146 -16.47 -4.82 -6.22
CA PHE A 146 -15.90 -3.55 -5.75
C PHE A 146 -15.63 -3.63 -4.25
N TYR A 147 -14.47 -3.16 -3.80
CA TYR A 147 -14.26 -2.93 -2.38
C TYR A 147 -14.91 -1.61 -1.94
N ARG A 148 -15.12 -1.46 -0.64
CA ARG A 148 -15.83 -0.29 -0.08
C ARG A 148 -14.86 0.64 0.65
N VAL A 149 -15.08 1.95 0.47
CA VAL A 149 -14.44 3.01 1.25
C VAL A 149 -15.50 3.83 1.94
N LYS A 150 -15.36 4.01 3.24
CA LYS A 150 -16.26 4.78 4.10
C LYS A 150 -15.49 5.97 4.69
N LEU A 151 -16.22 7.07 4.93
CA LEU A 151 -15.73 8.21 5.68
C LEU A 151 -16.59 8.38 6.92
N THR A 152 -15.94 8.50 8.09
CA THR A 152 -16.60 8.70 9.38
C THR A 152 -16.21 10.07 9.95
N GLY A 153 -17.18 10.77 10.53
CA GLY A 153 -16.94 12.02 11.25
C GLY A 153 -16.64 11.73 12.71
N GLY A 154 -15.38 11.91 13.13
CA GLY A 154 -14.99 11.78 14.53
C GLY A 154 -15.20 10.38 15.10
N SER A 155 -14.49 9.41 14.60
CA SER A 155 -14.47 8.06 15.16
C SER A 155 -13.51 7.97 16.35
N PHE A 156 -13.87 7.19 17.34
CA PHE A 156 -12.97 6.80 18.43
C PHE A 156 -11.81 5.92 17.94
N PHE A 157 -12.00 5.25 16.81
CA PHE A 157 -10.99 4.42 16.17
C PHE A 157 -10.29 5.19 15.05
N PRO A 158 -8.96 5.07 14.92
CA PRO A 158 -8.21 5.63 13.79
C PRO A 158 -8.71 5.06 12.44
N ALA A 159 -8.22 5.60 11.35
CA ALA A 159 -8.42 4.98 10.04
C ALA A 159 -7.95 3.52 10.08
N HIS A 160 -8.66 2.64 9.37
CA HIS A 160 -8.38 1.21 9.40
C HIS A 160 -9.01 0.47 8.22
N VAL A 161 -8.47 -0.71 7.95
CA VAL A 161 -9.07 -1.70 7.04
C VAL A 161 -9.54 -2.91 7.84
N ILE A 162 -10.79 -3.28 7.67
CA ILE A 162 -11.38 -4.43 8.37
C ILE A 162 -12.05 -5.40 7.38
N SER A 163 -12.04 -6.66 7.75
CA SER A 163 -12.90 -7.67 7.12
C SER A 163 -14.33 -7.63 7.68
N PRO A 164 -15.34 -8.16 6.99
CA PRO A 164 -16.64 -8.41 7.58
C PRO A 164 -16.52 -9.25 8.86
N PRO A 165 -17.35 -9.00 9.91
CA PRO A 165 -17.21 -9.66 11.22
C PRO A 165 -17.16 -11.19 11.20
N TRP A 166 -17.91 -11.83 10.30
CA TRP A 166 -17.93 -13.28 10.15
C TRP A 166 -16.58 -13.88 9.68
N ARG A 167 -15.62 -13.03 9.18
CA ARG A 167 -14.28 -13.45 8.76
C ARG A 167 -13.21 -13.27 9.83
N TRP A 168 -13.44 -12.51 10.89
CA TRP A 168 -12.41 -12.12 11.85
C TRP A 168 -11.73 -13.33 12.51
N TYR A 169 -12.51 -14.21 13.11
CA TYR A 169 -11.95 -15.35 13.84
C TYR A 169 -11.13 -16.29 12.95
N TRP A 170 -11.59 -16.52 11.75
CA TRP A 170 -10.88 -17.39 10.80
C TRP A 170 -9.53 -16.84 10.36
N GLY A 171 -9.33 -15.53 10.36
CA GLY A 171 -8.06 -14.89 10.06
C GLY A 171 -6.98 -15.30 11.04
N PHE A 172 -7.25 -15.15 12.33
CA PHE A 172 -6.30 -15.49 13.39
C PHE A 172 -5.92 -16.98 13.38
N PHE A 173 -6.90 -17.87 13.33
CA PHE A 173 -6.62 -19.31 13.32
C PHE A 173 -5.81 -19.76 12.11
N ARG A 174 -5.93 -19.06 10.98
CA ARG A 174 -5.19 -19.37 9.77
C ARG A 174 -3.74 -18.87 9.79
N THR A 175 -3.50 -17.71 10.38
CA THR A 175 -2.21 -17.01 10.29
C THR A 175 -1.44 -16.96 11.59
N LEU A 176 -2.12 -17.14 12.74
CA LEU A 176 -1.63 -16.90 14.10
C LEU A 176 -1.12 -15.47 14.33
N GLN A 177 -1.55 -14.52 13.48
CA GLN A 177 -1.20 -13.11 13.59
C GLN A 177 -2.34 -12.33 14.23
N LEU A 178 -2.02 -11.51 15.24
CA LEU A 178 -3.03 -10.69 15.93
C LEU A 178 -3.75 -9.70 14.99
N GLU A 179 -3.05 -9.20 13.98
CA GLU A 179 -3.65 -8.32 12.97
C GLU A 179 -4.77 -8.97 12.18
N SER A 180 -4.68 -10.25 11.94
CA SER A 180 -5.71 -10.99 11.22
C SER A 180 -6.99 -11.24 12.01
N LEU A 181 -7.03 -10.87 13.30
CA LEU A 181 -8.26 -10.83 14.08
C LEU A 181 -9.30 -9.90 13.46
N HIS A 182 -8.88 -8.75 12.89
CA HIS A 182 -9.77 -7.79 12.27
C HIS A 182 -9.67 -7.75 10.74
N LEU A 183 -8.54 -8.14 10.15
CA LEU A 183 -8.33 -8.19 8.72
C LEU A 183 -7.89 -9.59 8.26
N ASN A 184 -8.85 -10.41 7.87
CA ASN A 184 -8.61 -11.69 7.21
C ASN A 184 -8.53 -11.47 5.69
N TRP A 185 -7.40 -10.96 5.23
CA TRP A 185 -7.17 -10.56 3.86
C TRP A 185 -7.09 -11.75 2.89
N CYS A 186 -7.67 -11.59 1.74
CA CYS A 186 -7.38 -12.36 0.53
C CYS A 186 -7.75 -11.52 -0.70
N ARG A 187 -7.25 -11.90 -1.87
CA ARG A 187 -7.45 -11.15 -3.13
C ARG A 187 -8.92 -10.84 -3.43
N ASN A 188 -9.85 -11.78 -3.13
CA ASN A 188 -11.27 -11.59 -3.36
C ASN A 188 -11.96 -10.73 -2.27
N HIS A 189 -11.34 -10.63 -1.09
CA HIS A 189 -11.88 -9.89 0.05
C HIS A 189 -10.74 -9.11 0.73
N PRO A 190 -10.26 -8.03 0.11
CA PRO A 190 -9.13 -7.28 0.66
C PRO A 190 -9.52 -6.44 1.88
N GLY A 191 -10.81 -6.27 2.16
CA GLY A 191 -11.30 -5.52 3.30
C GLY A 191 -12.18 -4.33 2.92
N ILE A 192 -12.57 -3.58 3.96
CA ILE A 192 -13.34 -2.33 3.86
C ILE A 192 -12.50 -1.24 4.50
N ILE A 193 -12.16 -0.21 3.76
CA ILE A 193 -11.47 0.98 4.32
C ILE A 193 -12.48 1.84 5.05
N THR A 194 -12.11 2.30 6.25
CA THR A 194 -12.77 3.38 6.97
C THR A 194 -11.76 4.49 7.20
N LEU A 195 -11.98 5.66 6.58
CA LEU A 195 -11.18 6.85 6.78
C LEU A 195 -11.88 7.78 7.76
N GLN A 196 -11.12 8.62 8.48
CA GLN A 196 -11.66 9.70 9.30
C GLN A 196 -11.69 11.01 8.50
N LYS A 197 -12.63 11.90 8.85
CA LYS A 197 -12.62 13.28 8.34
C LYS A 197 -11.40 14.00 8.94
N GLU A 198 -10.44 14.33 8.11
CA GLU A 198 -9.29 15.16 8.43
C GLU A 198 -9.51 16.57 7.92
N GLN A 199 -8.87 17.55 8.57
CA GLN A 199 -8.87 18.93 8.13
C GLN A 199 -7.70 19.25 7.21
N ASP A 200 -6.57 18.54 7.42
CA ASP A 200 -5.40 18.67 6.59
C ASP A 200 -5.44 17.70 5.41
N ARG A 201 -5.40 18.27 4.20
CA ARG A 201 -5.45 17.53 2.95
C ARG A 201 -4.27 16.56 2.80
N TYR A 202 -3.07 16.99 3.17
CA TYR A 202 -1.88 16.16 3.04
C TYR A 202 -1.95 14.94 3.96
N THR A 203 -2.29 15.15 5.22
CA THR A 203 -2.50 14.07 6.20
C THR A 203 -3.54 13.07 5.71
N PHE A 204 -4.67 13.56 5.17
CA PHE A 204 -5.70 12.68 4.61
C PHE A 204 -5.19 11.83 3.43
N GLN A 205 -4.39 12.42 2.54
CA GLN A 205 -3.76 11.70 1.43
C GLN A 205 -2.81 10.59 1.91
N GLN A 206 -2.00 10.88 2.92
CA GLN A 206 -1.04 9.92 3.47
C GLN A 206 -1.75 8.76 4.18
N ILE A 207 -2.77 9.05 4.98
CA ILE A 207 -3.60 8.02 5.62
C ILE A 207 -4.29 7.15 4.57
N ALA A 208 -4.89 7.74 3.54
CA ALA A 208 -5.53 6.97 2.47
C ALA A 208 -4.54 6.05 1.73
N ALA A 209 -3.30 6.53 1.50
CA ALA A 209 -2.25 5.72 0.89
C ALA A 209 -1.79 4.56 1.80
N HIS A 210 -1.67 4.79 3.10
CA HIS A 210 -1.35 3.76 4.10
C HIS A 210 -2.42 2.66 4.14
N GLU A 211 -3.69 3.05 4.31
CA GLU A 211 -4.80 2.09 4.36
C GLU A 211 -4.91 1.27 3.06
N THR A 212 -4.48 1.87 1.93
CA THR A 212 -4.39 1.14 0.66
C THR A 212 -3.36 0.03 0.70
N GLY A 213 -2.28 0.17 1.46
CA GLY A 213 -1.30 -0.90 1.68
C GLY A 213 -1.95 -2.16 2.28
N HIS A 214 -2.86 -1.99 3.22
CA HIS A 214 -3.64 -3.10 3.77
C HIS A 214 -4.55 -3.76 2.72
N LEU A 215 -5.17 -2.98 1.83
CA LEU A 215 -5.93 -3.56 0.69
C LEU A 215 -5.05 -4.33 -0.27
N LEU A 216 -3.79 -3.93 -0.41
CA LEU A 216 -2.79 -4.62 -1.23
C LEU A 216 -2.20 -5.84 -0.54
N GLY A 217 -2.58 -6.09 0.73
CA GLY A 217 -2.19 -7.26 1.49
C GLY A 217 -0.92 -7.10 2.32
N LEU A 218 -0.63 -5.88 2.79
CA LEU A 218 0.47 -5.59 3.71
C LEU A 218 -0.05 -5.42 5.13
N GLY A 219 0.70 -5.92 6.10
CA GLY A 219 0.54 -5.59 7.52
C GLY A 219 1.23 -4.28 7.85
N ASP A 220 1.04 -3.80 9.08
CA ASP A 220 1.75 -2.64 9.58
C ASP A 220 3.21 -2.95 9.89
N ALA A 221 4.11 -2.03 9.54
CA ALA A 221 5.52 -2.10 9.91
C ALA A 221 5.79 -1.52 11.31
N TYR A 222 4.96 -0.60 11.80
CA TYR A 222 5.06 -0.03 13.15
C TYR A 222 4.48 -0.94 14.23
N GLY A 223 4.09 -2.15 13.93
CA GLY A 223 3.37 -2.97 14.86
C GLY A 223 2.02 -2.34 15.21
N ALA A 224 0.95 -2.70 14.49
CA ALA A 224 -0.40 -2.23 14.76
C ALA A 224 -0.87 -2.62 16.14
N SER A 225 -0.19 -3.54 16.68
CA SER A 225 -0.10 -3.79 18.09
C SER A 225 1.17 -3.14 18.63
N TYR A 226 1.37 -1.83 18.38
CA TYR A 226 2.50 -1.08 18.96
C TYR A 226 2.60 -1.25 20.49
N ARG A 227 1.57 -1.72 21.09
CA ARG A 227 1.49 -2.17 22.48
C ARG A 227 2.26 -3.46 22.74
N PHE A 228 2.53 -4.26 21.71
CA PHE A 228 3.08 -5.60 21.84
C PHE A 228 4.42 -5.78 21.15
N PHE A 229 4.68 -5.00 20.08
CA PHE A 229 5.80 -5.20 19.20
C PHE A 229 6.57 -3.91 18.94
N TYR A 230 7.84 -4.06 18.59
CA TYR A 230 8.64 -2.99 18.01
C TYR A 230 8.25 -2.74 16.55
N GLU A 231 8.59 -1.55 16.08
CA GLU A 231 8.68 -1.29 14.65
C GLU A 231 9.59 -2.33 13.99
N ALA A 232 9.24 -2.71 12.77
CA ALA A 232 10.10 -3.59 11.99
C ALA A 232 11.43 -2.88 11.68
N PRO A 233 12.58 -3.52 11.89
CA PRO A 233 13.87 -2.88 11.66
C PRO A 233 14.02 -2.39 10.21
N GLY A 234 14.54 -1.17 10.03
CA GLY A 234 14.79 -0.57 8.72
C GLY A 234 13.56 -0.05 7.96
N THR A 235 12.39 -0.01 8.60
CA THR A 235 11.14 0.40 7.93
C THR A 235 10.72 1.84 8.23
N GLY A 236 11.55 2.65 8.90
CA GLY A 236 11.21 4.04 9.28
C GLY A 236 10.85 4.96 8.10
N SER A 237 11.27 4.65 6.87
CA SER A 237 10.91 5.38 5.65
C SER A 237 9.72 4.78 4.89
N PHE A 238 9.12 3.68 5.38
CA PHE A 238 8.08 2.95 4.67
C PHE A 238 6.71 3.60 4.84
N MET A 239 5.85 3.39 3.84
CA MET A 239 4.44 3.80 3.90
C MET A 239 3.72 3.09 5.05
N MET A 240 3.97 1.79 5.23
CA MET A 240 3.33 0.98 6.26
C MET A 240 3.92 1.19 7.67
N CYS A 241 4.87 2.12 7.84
CA CYS A 241 5.44 2.51 9.14
C CYS A 241 5.01 3.92 9.54
N HIS A 242 5.47 4.92 8.83
CA HIS A 242 5.27 6.32 9.18
C HIS A 242 4.55 7.13 8.10
N ASN A 243 3.73 6.50 7.27
CA ASN A 243 3.00 7.14 6.18
C ASN A 243 3.94 7.93 5.25
N ARG A 244 5.13 7.37 4.99
CA ARG A 244 6.12 7.95 4.08
C ARG A 244 5.81 7.51 2.64
N LYS A 245 6.76 7.61 1.76
CA LYS A 245 6.63 7.13 0.37
C LYS A 245 6.76 5.60 0.33
N VAL A 246 5.98 4.96 -0.52
CA VAL A 246 6.09 3.50 -0.76
C VAL A 246 7.48 3.17 -1.29
N GLN A 247 8.09 2.12 -0.73
CA GLN A 247 9.39 1.61 -1.12
C GLN A 247 9.28 0.38 -2.03
N SER A 248 10.34 0.08 -2.78
CA SER A 248 10.38 -1.13 -3.64
C SER A 248 10.12 -2.42 -2.87
N ALA A 249 10.63 -2.50 -1.63
CA ALA A 249 10.41 -3.65 -0.74
C ALA A 249 8.90 -3.84 -0.41
N GLU A 250 8.15 -2.76 -0.21
CA GLU A 250 6.71 -2.85 0.01
C GLU A 250 5.98 -3.35 -1.23
N LEU A 251 6.38 -2.88 -2.43
CA LEU A 251 5.83 -3.41 -3.68
C LEU A 251 6.16 -4.90 -3.89
N GLU A 252 7.36 -5.33 -3.52
CA GLU A 252 7.73 -6.74 -3.56
C GLU A 252 6.84 -7.59 -2.65
N MET A 253 6.56 -7.11 -1.44
CA MET A 253 5.60 -7.74 -0.54
C MET A 253 4.18 -7.78 -1.15
N VAL A 254 3.76 -6.72 -1.87
CA VAL A 254 2.48 -6.71 -2.62
C VAL A 254 2.46 -7.80 -3.69
N PHE A 255 3.54 -8.00 -4.45
CA PHE A 255 3.61 -9.11 -5.41
C PHE A 255 3.46 -10.46 -4.70
N HIS A 256 4.17 -10.66 -3.60
CA HIS A 256 4.05 -11.88 -2.80
C HIS A 256 2.64 -12.10 -2.26
N SER A 257 1.97 -11.06 -1.76
CA SER A 257 0.60 -11.17 -1.26
C SER A 257 -0.36 -11.60 -2.36
N HIS A 258 -0.24 -10.99 -3.55
CA HIS A 258 -1.08 -11.32 -4.70
C HIS A 258 -0.75 -12.66 -5.33
N MET A 259 0.50 -13.12 -5.28
CA MET A 259 0.92 -14.43 -5.76
C MET A 259 0.40 -15.54 -4.84
N THR A 260 0.64 -15.40 -3.53
CA THR A 260 0.31 -16.42 -2.54
C THR A 260 -1.14 -16.37 -2.06
N ASN A 261 -1.85 -15.28 -2.34
CA ASN A 261 -3.18 -14.99 -1.79
C ASN A 261 -3.21 -14.91 -0.25
N HIS A 262 -2.09 -14.47 0.35
CA HIS A 262 -1.93 -14.28 1.78
C HIS A 262 -1.36 -12.90 2.09
N MET A 263 -1.84 -12.30 3.17
CA MET A 263 -1.27 -11.05 3.68
C MET A 263 0.19 -11.24 4.05
N GLN A 264 1.02 -10.25 3.74
CA GLN A 264 2.43 -10.20 4.09
C GLN A 264 2.62 -9.35 5.34
N TYR A 265 3.41 -9.83 6.27
CA TYR A 265 3.69 -9.16 7.54
C TYR A 265 5.16 -8.82 7.64
N PHE A 266 5.45 -7.64 8.19
CA PHE A 266 6.82 -7.25 8.50
C PHE A 266 7.35 -8.07 9.69
N PRO A 267 8.66 -8.39 9.71
CA PRO A 267 9.27 -9.09 10.83
C PRO A 267 9.08 -8.32 12.13
N ARG A 268 8.58 -8.97 13.17
CA ARG A 268 8.34 -8.35 14.48
C ARG A 268 8.92 -9.19 15.58
N LYS A 269 9.35 -8.49 16.64
CA LYS A 269 9.86 -9.15 17.84
C LYS A 269 9.06 -8.64 19.04
N PHE A 270 8.45 -9.54 19.80
CA PHE A 270 7.78 -9.20 21.05
C PHE A 270 8.78 -8.70 22.08
N HIS A 271 8.43 -7.59 22.76
CA HIS A 271 9.23 -7.04 23.81
C HIS A 271 8.33 -6.56 24.95
N TYR A 272 8.57 -7.10 26.17
CA TYR A 272 7.71 -6.88 27.32
C TYR A 272 7.63 -5.42 27.74
N GLU A 273 8.75 -4.70 27.77
CA GLU A 273 8.78 -3.29 28.16
C GLU A 273 8.00 -2.40 27.17
N THR A 274 8.12 -2.70 25.86
CA THR A 274 7.35 -2.01 24.81
C THR A 274 5.86 -2.27 24.97
N PHE A 275 5.48 -3.49 25.33
CA PHE A 275 4.10 -3.84 25.64
C PHE A 275 3.56 -3.01 26.81
N ILE A 276 4.27 -2.97 27.94
CA ILE A 276 3.83 -2.22 29.14
C ILE A 276 3.79 -0.71 28.86
N SER A 277 4.80 -0.16 28.18
CA SER A 277 4.83 1.27 27.83
C SER A 277 3.72 1.64 26.83
N GLY A 278 3.45 0.77 25.87
CA GLY A 278 2.35 0.93 24.93
C GLY A 278 0.98 0.92 25.62
N LEU A 279 0.75 -0.01 26.55
CA LEU A 279 -0.48 -0.03 27.36
C LEU A 279 -0.66 1.25 28.18
N ARG A 280 0.40 1.74 28.82
CA ARG A 280 0.37 3.00 29.58
C ARG A 280 0.02 4.19 28.71
N ARG A 281 0.65 4.31 27.54
CA ARG A 281 0.40 5.37 26.59
C ARG A 281 -1.05 5.36 26.08
N GLU A 282 -1.58 4.20 25.77
CA GLU A 282 -2.95 4.05 25.30
C GLU A 282 -3.94 4.45 26.38
N TYR A 283 -3.72 4.00 27.60
CA TYR A 283 -4.56 4.38 28.74
C TYR A 283 -4.57 5.91 28.94
N GLN A 284 -3.41 6.56 28.85
CA GLN A 284 -3.31 8.02 28.94
C GLN A 284 -4.08 8.72 27.81
N LEU A 285 -3.94 8.26 26.56
CA LEU A 285 -4.64 8.84 25.42
C LEU A 285 -6.16 8.70 25.56
N GLN A 286 -6.64 7.55 25.99
CA GLN A 286 -8.07 7.33 26.24
C GLN A 286 -8.61 8.22 27.37
N PHE A 287 -7.85 8.36 28.45
CA PHE A 287 -8.23 9.22 29.56
C PHE A 287 -8.30 10.70 29.17
N HIS A 288 -7.32 11.18 28.39
CA HIS A 288 -7.33 12.54 27.85
C HIS A 288 -8.47 12.79 26.86
N ALA A 289 -8.81 11.80 26.03
CA ALA A 289 -9.93 11.91 25.09
C ALA A 289 -11.28 11.99 25.83
N LEU A 290 -11.46 11.21 26.89
CA LEU A 290 -12.66 11.27 27.75
C LEU A 290 -12.77 12.61 28.46
N ALA A 291 -11.69 13.10 29.07
CA ALA A 291 -11.65 14.38 29.77
C ALA A 291 -11.92 15.60 28.84
N LYS A 292 -11.50 15.51 27.58
CA LYS A 292 -11.79 16.53 26.56
C LYS A 292 -13.26 16.52 26.15
N ASN A 293 -13.85 15.34 26.02
CA ASN A 293 -15.28 15.22 25.69
C ASN A 293 -16.19 15.74 26.80
N ASP A 294 -15.84 15.57 28.08
CA ASP A 294 -16.60 16.11 29.20
C ASP A 294 -16.53 17.64 29.25
N ARG A 295 -15.38 18.25 28.94
CA ARG A 295 -15.26 19.73 28.85
C ARG A 295 -16.07 20.36 27.71
N ASN A 296 -16.32 19.62 26.64
CA ASN A 296 -17.13 20.10 25.51
C ASN A 296 -18.64 19.87 25.72
N ARG A 297 -19.07 19.27 26.80
CA ARG A 297 -20.49 19.06 27.17
C ARG A 297 -21.02 20.07 28.19
N HIS A 298 -20.14 20.90 28.74
CA HIS A 298 -20.45 22.04 29.59
C HIS A 298 -20.09 23.36 28.90
#